data_f6ba19919c5f36d4cfd562fd178ee5ed
#
_entry.id   f6ba19919c5f36d4cfd562fd178ee5ed
#
_cell.length_a   1.000
_cell.length_b   1.000
_cell.length_c   1.000
_cell.angle_alpha   90.00
_cell.angle_beta   90.00
_cell.angle_gamma   90.00
#
_symmetry.space_group_name_H-M   'P 1'
#
loop_
_entity.id
_entity.type
_entity.pdbx_description
1 polymer ?
#
loop_
_entity_poly.entity_id
_entity_poly.type
_entity_poly.pdbx_seq_one_letter_code
_entity_poly.pdbx_strand_id
1 'polypeptide(L)'
;MILLQRVENREYPKDYLLSRIRGKRACLISDWTSLIYGGDPFEYLSSSFYRGFLTEKSPEGLWRDLLKEYRWVYFRMTKELLRIFSPFFLYCELRTIFICLRYIRGGKTIKAGVILSPSLLSEEIKRSLMQSKDIASAVLEIEKSFLELSDAFGGVADTFGRDGLQGFQRDLTVRYLLTTLRSGTHPLMKNFFARIIDSRNIIALYKFLRLNPKAAPSFIPEGTISESAFTGIIERKDMVEIFRLAGITDKEPGRPNIESALYRNISVFLRKAGRYPLGIGPVLDYLWRCEREVMNLGILSFGREIDRETIKAELVN
;
A
#
# COMPACT_ATOMS: atom_id res chain seq x y z
N MET A 1 -0.95 17.30 -15.70
CA MET A 1 -2.07 17.24 -14.74
C MET A 1 -1.59 16.72 -13.41
N ILE A 2 -2.24 17.07 -12.34
CA ILE A 2 -1.95 16.51 -11.02
C ILE A 2 -2.97 15.38 -10.83
N LEU A 3 -2.50 14.11 -10.78
CA LEU A 3 -3.37 12.95 -10.56
C LEU A 3 -4.05 12.98 -9.17
N LEU A 4 -3.50 13.76 -8.25
CA LEU A 4 -4.04 14.00 -6.92
C LEU A 4 -4.74 15.38 -6.86
N GLN A 5 -5.65 15.54 -5.91
CA GLN A 5 -6.36 16.80 -5.65
C GLN A 5 -5.38 17.94 -5.34
N ARG A 6 -5.69 19.12 -5.86
CA ARG A 6 -4.95 20.35 -5.49
C ARG A 6 -5.29 20.74 -4.06
N VAL A 7 -4.28 21.18 -3.32
CA VAL A 7 -4.45 21.73 -1.98
C VAL A 7 -4.57 23.25 -2.12
N GLU A 8 -5.76 23.76 -1.85
CA GLU A 8 -6.03 25.19 -1.74
C GLU A 8 -6.07 25.57 -0.25
N ASN A 9 -5.10 26.35 0.18
CA ASN A 9 -5.09 27.15 1.41
C ASN A 9 -5.46 26.51 2.76
N ARG A 10 -4.67 25.55 3.31
CA ARG A 10 -4.62 25.32 4.78
C ARG A 10 -3.35 24.55 5.18
N GLU A 11 -2.21 25.05 4.76
CA GLU A 11 -0.92 24.47 5.13
C GLU A 11 -0.68 24.67 6.64
N TYR A 12 -0.30 23.58 7.31
CA TYR A 12 0.30 23.70 8.62
C TYR A 12 1.80 23.93 8.46
N PRO A 13 2.42 24.80 9.30
CA PRO A 13 3.86 24.80 9.44
C PRO A 13 4.35 23.36 9.68
N LYS A 14 5.47 23.00 9.07
CA LYS A 14 6.04 21.63 9.15
C LYS A 14 6.09 21.11 10.59
N ASP A 15 6.59 21.92 11.53
CA ASP A 15 6.77 21.50 12.91
C ASP A 15 5.43 21.26 13.62
N TYR A 16 4.43 22.06 13.28
CA TYR A 16 3.08 21.89 13.82
C TYR A 16 2.45 20.59 13.27
N LEU A 17 2.59 20.31 11.97
CA LEU A 17 2.12 19.05 11.39
C LEU A 17 2.82 17.85 12.06
N LEU A 18 4.14 17.91 12.25
CA LEU A 18 4.91 16.87 12.94
C LEU A 18 4.42 16.65 14.37
N SER A 19 4.14 17.71 15.11
CA SER A 19 3.59 17.64 16.48
C SER A 19 2.21 16.98 16.49
N ARG A 20 1.33 17.32 15.55
CA ARG A 20 0.01 16.71 15.40
C ARG A 20 0.09 15.22 15.05
N ILE A 21 1.00 14.86 14.16
CA ILE A 21 1.24 13.45 13.78
C ILE A 21 1.76 12.64 14.99
N ARG A 22 2.63 13.22 15.81
CA ARG A 22 3.09 12.55 17.05
C ARG A 22 1.92 12.28 18.01
N GLY A 23 1.03 13.26 18.20
CA GLY A 23 -0.18 13.06 19.00
C GLY A 23 -1.07 11.96 18.42
N LYS A 24 -1.26 11.94 17.11
CA LYS A 24 -2.05 10.91 16.43
C LYS A 24 -1.42 9.51 16.51
N ARG A 25 -0.09 9.40 16.52
CA ARG A 25 0.61 8.12 16.73
C ARG A 25 0.26 7.46 18.06
N ALA A 26 -0.03 8.24 19.11
CA ALA A 26 -0.46 7.71 20.40
C ALA A 26 -1.86 7.08 20.35
N CYS A 27 -2.66 7.40 19.33
CA CYS A 27 -4.00 6.82 19.11
C CYS A 27 -3.96 5.54 18.26
N LEU A 28 -2.79 5.13 17.75
CA LEU A 28 -2.65 3.89 17.00
C LEU A 28 -2.67 2.69 17.96
N ILE A 29 -3.18 1.58 17.47
CA ILE A 29 -3.28 0.33 18.22
C ILE A 29 -1.87 -0.16 18.56
N SER A 30 -1.57 -0.24 19.85
CA SER A 30 -0.28 -0.72 20.36
C SER A 30 -0.35 -2.15 20.89
N ASP A 31 -1.50 -2.57 21.40
CA ASP A 31 -1.72 -3.87 22.00
C ASP A 31 -2.65 -4.75 21.15
N TRP A 32 -2.06 -5.39 20.16
CA TRP A 32 -2.74 -6.36 19.31
C TRP A 32 -3.09 -7.64 20.05
N THR A 33 -2.33 -8.00 21.08
CA THR A 33 -2.55 -9.21 21.87
C THR A 33 -3.89 -9.13 22.61
N SER A 34 -4.16 -8.00 23.25
CA SER A 34 -5.47 -7.79 23.90
C SER A 34 -6.62 -7.82 22.90
N LEU A 35 -6.44 -7.34 21.68
CA LEU A 35 -7.47 -7.43 20.63
C LEU A 35 -7.71 -8.86 20.13
N ILE A 36 -6.68 -9.72 20.12
CA ILE A 36 -6.81 -11.12 19.68
C ILE A 36 -7.51 -11.97 20.74
N TYR A 37 -7.15 -11.78 22.00
CA TYR A 37 -7.56 -12.66 23.11
C TYR A 37 -8.65 -12.06 24.00
N GLY A 38 -8.79 -10.74 24.03
CA GLY A 38 -9.83 -10.02 24.78
C GLY A 38 -11.11 -9.88 23.94
N GLY A 39 -12.24 -9.72 24.52
CA GLY A 39 -13.57 -9.51 24.00
C GLY A 39 -13.83 -9.07 22.54
N ASP A 40 -14.86 -8.28 22.30
CA ASP A 40 -15.19 -7.81 20.95
C ASP A 40 -14.18 -6.72 20.50
N PRO A 41 -13.38 -6.95 19.43
CA PRO A 41 -12.49 -5.93 18.88
C PRO A 41 -13.21 -4.60 18.55
N PHE A 42 -14.51 -4.66 18.32
CA PHE A 42 -15.32 -3.50 17.99
C PHE A 42 -15.54 -2.55 19.16
N GLU A 43 -15.60 -3.02 20.40
CA GLU A 43 -15.68 -2.14 21.58
C GLU A 43 -14.40 -1.29 21.70
N TYR A 44 -13.24 -1.92 21.51
CA TYR A 44 -11.94 -1.24 21.55
C TYR A 44 -11.81 -0.18 20.46
N LEU A 45 -12.36 -0.44 19.28
CA LEU A 45 -12.28 0.46 18.13
C LEU A 45 -13.25 1.65 18.22
N SER A 46 -14.19 1.67 19.16
CA SER A 46 -15.20 2.73 19.30
C SER A 46 -14.59 4.12 19.52
N SER A 47 -13.43 4.21 20.13
CA SER A 47 -12.66 5.44 20.34
C SER A 47 -11.61 5.75 19.26
N SER A 48 -11.43 4.85 18.28
CA SER A 48 -10.38 4.94 17.24
C SER A 48 -10.82 5.72 16.01
N PHE A 49 -9.89 5.87 15.04
CA PHE A 49 -10.18 6.46 13.71
C PHE A 49 -11.17 5.64 12.89
N TYR A 50 -11.40 4.38 13.25
CA TYR A 50 -12.13 3.38 12.47
C TYR A 50 -13.61 3.30 12.82
N ARG A 51 -14.21 4.39 13.30
CA ARG A 51 -15.65 4.46 13.62
C ARG A 51 -16.55 4.11 12.45
N GLY A 52 -16.16 4.48 11.22
CA GLY A 52 -16.92 4.14 10.02
C GLY A 52 -16.93 2.65 9.74
N PHE A 53 -15.84 1.94 10.03
CA PHE A 53 -15.76 0.49 9.93
C PHE A 53 -16.71 -0.23 10.89
N LEU A 54 -16.91 0.31 12.10
CA LEU A 54 -17.84 -0.28 13.08
C LEU A 54 -19.29 -0.37 12.54
N THR A 55 -19.66 0.57 11.69
CA THR A 55 -20.99 0.61 11.07
C THR A 55 -21.11 -0.36 9.89
N GLU A 56 -20.10 -0.40 9.02
CA GLU A 56 -20.18 -1.17 7.77
C GLU A 56 -19.59 -2.59 7.85
N LYS A 57 -18.66 -2.83 8.80
CA LYS A 57 -17.97 -4.11 9.02
C LYS A 57 -17.47 -4.77 7.72
N SER A 58 -16.91 -3.97 6.81
CA SER A 58 -16.41 -4.40 5.50
C SER A 58 -14.94 -4.01 5.29
N PRO A 59 -14.16 -4.77 4.48
CA PRO A 59 -12.80 -4.37 4.12
C PRO A 59 -12.73 -2.99 3.47
N GLU A 60 -13.75 -2.66 2.69
CA GLU A 60 -13.89 -1.36 2.05
C GLU A 60 -14.12 -0.23 3.06
N GLY A 61 -14.83 -0.51 4.14
CA GLY A 61 -15.03 0.44 5.25
C GLY A 61 -13.69 0.81 5.90
N LEU A 62 -12.83 -0.18 6.17
CA LEU A 62 -11.47 0.05 6.69
C LEU A 62 -10.63 0.87 5.72
N TRP A 63 -10.66 0.54 4.43
CA TRP A 63 -9.92 1.27 3.42
C TRP A 63 -10.40 2.72 3.31
N ARG A 64 -11.70 2.94 3.35
CA ARG A 64 -12.30 4.27 3.33
C ARG A 64 -11.87 5.13 4.53
N ASP A 65 -11.82 4.55 5.72
CA ASP A 65 -11.37 5.28 6.92
C ASP A 65 -9.88 5.62 6.84
N LEU A 66 -9.05 4.72 6.29
CA LEU A 66 -7.64 5.02 5.99
C LEU A 66 -7.51 6.18 5.01
N LEU A 67 -8.30 6.21 3.93
CA LEU A 67 -8.29 7.31 2.97
C LEU A 67 -8.68 8.65 3.60
N LYS A 68 -9.62 8.66 4.57
CA LYS A 68 -9.95 9.88 5.33
C LYS A 68 -8.76 10.38 6.13
N GLU A 69 -8.00 9.46 6.77
CA GLU A 69 -6.80 9.82 7.51
C GLU A 69 -5.69 10.33 6.58
N TYR A 70 -5.46 9.66 5.45
CA TYR A 70 -4.53 10.13 4.42
C TYR A 70 -4.91 11.50 3.90
N ARG A 71 -6.19 11.73 3.64
CA ARG A 71 -6.75 13.03 3.24
C ARG A 71 -6.49 14.10 4.30
N TRP A 72 -6.66 13.77 5.58
CA TRP A 72 -6.37 14.69 6.66
C TRP A 72 -4.90 15.12 6.67
N VAL A 73 -3.96 14.20 6.50
CA VAL A 73 -2.52 14.50 6.45
C VAL A 73 -2.18 15.30 5.19
N TYR A 74 -2.64 14.84 4.02
CA TYR A 74 -2.36 15.43 2.71
C TYR A 74 -2.74 16.92 2.64
N PHE A 75 -3.96 17.26 3.04
CA PHE A 75 -4.47 18.64 2.96
C PHE A 75 -3.84 19.60 3.98
N ARG A 76 -2.96 19.13 4.84
CA ARG A 76 -2.24 19.93 5.83
C ARG A 76 -0.75 20.03 5.57
N MET A 77 -0.28 19.41 4.52
CA MET A 77 1.11 19.50 4.10
C MET A 77 1.41 20.82 3.42
N THR A 78 2.60 21.35 3.67
CA THR A 78 3.17 22.43 2.86
C THR A 78 3.42 21.96 1.43
N LYS A 79 3.57 22.88 0.48
CA LYS A 79 3.89 22.57 -0.92
C LYS A 79 5.16 21.70 -1.05
N GLU A 80 6.16 21.97 -0.21
CA GLU A 80 7.39 21.18 -0.17
C GLU A 80 7.11 19.72 0.25
N LEU A 81 6.37 19.54 1.35
CA LEU A 81 6.00 18.20 1.80
C LEU A 81 5.09 17.48 0.80
N LEU A 82 4.16 18.17 0.18
CA LEU A 82 3.31 17.61 -0.88
C LEU A 82 4.16 17.06 -2.04
N ARG A 83 5.17 17.81 -2.50
CA ARG A 83 6.07 17.34 -3.55
C ARG A 83 6.80 16.07 -3.15
N ILE A 84 7.20 15.95 -1.87
CA ILE A 84 7.90 14.76 -1.35
C ILE A 84 6.95 13.57 -1.20
N PHE A 85 5.72 13.81 -0.70
CA PHE A 85 4.80 12.74 -0.32
C PHE A 85 3.77 12.37 -1.40
N SER A 86 3.59 13.18 -2.44
CA SER A 86 2.68 12.83 -3.55
C SER A 86 2.93 11.45 -4.15
N PRO A 87 4.19 10.99 -4.33
CA PRO A 87 4.43 9.62 -4.79
C PRO A 87 3.89 8.55 -3.84
N PHE A 88 3.98 8.74 -2.53
CA PHE A 88 3.41 7.81 -1.56
C PHE A 88 1.88 7.75 -1.66
N PHE A 89 1.23 8.91 -1.65
CA PHE A 89 -0.22 8.97 -1.72
C PHE A 89 -0.75 8.40 -3.05
N LEU A 90 -0.11 8.69 -4.16
CA LEU A 90 -0.53 8.13 -5.45
C LEU A 90 -0.32 6.62 -5.51
N TYR A 91 0.76 6.10 -4.90
CA TYR A 91 0.95 4.65 -4.76
C TYR A 91 -0.21 3.99 -3.98
N CYS A 92 -0.64 4.62 -2.89
CA CYS A 92 -1.80 4.13 -2.14
C CYS A 92 -3.10 4.23 -2.94
N GLU A 93 -3.27 5.28 -3.73
CA GLU A 93 -4.44 5.47 -4.60
C GLU A 93 -4.51 4.49 -5.78
N LEU A 94 -3.40 3.83 -6.17
CA LEU A 94 -3.47 2.71 -7.11
C LEU A 94 -4.41 1.62 -6.60
N ARG A 95 -4.38 1.33 -5.30
CA ARG A 95 -5.32 0.37 -4.68
C ARG A 95 -6.77 0.84 -4.80
N THR A 96 -7.03 2.13 -4.58
CA THR A 96 -8.37 2.73 -4.78
C THR A 96 -8.84 2.54 -6.21
N ILE A 97 -8.00 2.86 -7.20
CA ILE A 97 -8.30 2.64 -8.63
C ILE A 97 -8.64 1.16 -8.88
N PHE A 98 -7.84 0.24 -8.36
CA PHE A 98 -8.07 -1.19 -8.58
C PHE A 98 -9.34 -1.72 -7.91
N ILE A 99 -9.71 -1.21 -6.74
CA ILE A 99 -10.99 -1.52 -6.10
C ILE A 99 -12.14 -1.00 -6.97
N CYS A 100 -12.07 0.24 -7.45
CA CYS A 100 -13.09 0.83 -8.31
C CYS A 100 -13.27 0.05 -9.62
N LEU A 101 -12.17 -0.34 -10.29
CA LEU A 101 -12.22 -1.15 -11.50
C LEU A 101 -12.89 -2.51 -11.28
N ARG A 102 -12.69 -3.15 -10.11
CA ARG A 102 -13.40 -4.39 -9.75
C ARG A 102 -14.90 -4.16 -9.58
N TYR A 103 -15.28 -3.04 -8.97
CA TYR A 103 -16.70 -2.68 -8.82
C TYR A 103 -17.36 -2.36 -10.16
N ILE A 104 -16.69 -1.61 -11.04
CA ILE A 104 -17.17 -1.31 -12.40
C ILE A 104 -17.36 -2.62 -13.17
N ARG A 105 -16.39 -3.54 -13.12
CA ARG A 105 -16.51 -4.87 -13.74
C ARG A 105 -17.70 -5.66 -13.21
N GLY A 106 -18.02 -5.51 -11.93
CA GLY A 106 -19.16 -6.19 -11.30
C GLY A 106 -20.48 -5.42 -11.37
N GLY A 107 -20.57 -4.33 -12.13
CA GLY A 107 -21.78 -3.49 -12.23
C GLY A 107 -22.14 -2.74 -10.94
N LYS A 108 -21.21 -2.60 -9.99
CA LYS A 108 -21.44 -2.01 -8.66
C LYS A 108 -20.90 -0.57 -8.57
N THR A 109 -21.26 0.29 -9.53
CA THR A 109 -20.74 1.67 -9.64
C THR A 109 -21.02 2.53 -8.41
N ILE A 110 -22.17 2.34 -7.74
CA ILE A 110 -22.48 3.04 -6.49
C ILE A 110 -21.40 2.78 -5.41
N LYS A 111 -20.95 1.52 -5.29
CA LYS A 111 -19.87 1.18 -4.34
C LYS A 111 -18.53 1.81 -4.72
N ALA A 112 -18.23 1.91 -6.02
CA ALA A 112 -17.06 2.65 -6.49
C ALA A 112 -17.11 4.12 -6.05
N GLY A 113 -18.27 4.78 -6.19
CA GLY A 113 -18.46 6.17 -5.73
C GLY A 113 -18.24 6.36 -4.23
N VAL A 114 -18.68 5.40 -3.41
CA VAL A 114 -18.47 5.44 -1.94
C VAL A 114 -16.96 5.40 -1.59
N ILE A 115 -16.18 4.56 -2.31
CA ILE A 115 -14.73 4.47 -2.12
C ILE A 115 -14.00 5.72 -2.65
N LEU A 116 -14.45 6.27 -3.78
CA LEU A 116 -13.85 7.46 -4.39
C LEU A 116 -14.09 8.74 -3.58
N SER A 117 -15.15 8.81 -2.79
CA SER A 117 -15.51 10.00 -2.02
C SER A 117 -14.36 10.54 -1.15
N PRO A 118 -13.69 9.75 -0.27
CA PRO A 118 -12.55 10.22 0.51
C PRO A 118 -11.22 10.16 -0.25
N SER A 119 -11.16 9.58 -1.44
CA SER A 119 -9.93 9.40 -2.23
C SER A 119 -9.28 10.75 -2.56
N LEU A 120 -7.95 10.74 -2.61
CA LEU A 120 -7.11 11.87 -3.01
C LEU A 120 -6.99 12.03 -4.53
N LEU A 121 -7.52 11.10 -5.31
CA LEU A 121 -7.52 11.23 -6.78
C LEU A 121 -8.18 12.54 -7.20
N SER A 122 -7.69 13.14 -8.29
CA SER A 122 -8.28 14.35 -8.85
C SER A 122 -9.75 14.12 -9.24
N GLU A 123 -10.55 15.16 -9.20
CA GLU A 123 -11.97 15.07 -9.55
C GLU A 123 -12.18 14.62 -10.99
N GLU A 124 -11.21 14.84 -11.86
CA GLU A 124 -11.22 14.37 -13.25
C GLU A 124 -11.11 12.85 -13.31
N ILE A 125 -10.13 12.24 -12.63
CA ILE A 125 -10.01 10.77 -12.58
C ILE A 125 -11.24 10.13 -11.94
N LYS A 126 -11.75 10.71 -10.84
CA LYS A 126 -12.97 10.23 -10.20
C LYS A 126 -14.15 10.24 -11.15
N ARG A 127 -14.31 11.35 -11.90
CA ARG A 127 -15.37 11.50 -12.89
C ARG A 127 -15.22 10.49 -14.03
N SER A 128 -14.01 10.33 -14.59
CA SER A 128 -13.73 9.35 -15.64
C SER A 128 -14.08 7.94 -15.18
N LEU A 129 -13.68 7.54 -13.96
CA LEU A 129 -14.04 6.23 -13.42
C LEU A 129 -15.55 6.04 -13.24
N MET A 130 -16.27 7.07 -12.77
CA MET A 130 -17.71 6.98 -12.51
C MET A 130 -18.56 7.04 -13.80
N GLN A 131 -18.07 7.67 -14.85
CA GLN A 131 -18.75 7.83 -16.13
C GLN A 131 -18.40 6.74 -17.15
N SER A 132 -17.40 5.90 -16.85
CA SER A 132 -17.00 4.81 -17.74
C SER A 132 -18.15 3.80 -17.92
N LYS A 133 -18.48 3.50 -19.17
CA LYS A 133 -19.55 2.57 -19.53
C LYS A 133 -19.20 1.13 -19.17
N ASP A 134 -17.94 0.79 -19.27
CA ASP A 134 -17.39 -0.54 -19.00
C ASP A 134 -15.95 -0.44 -18.46
N ILE A 135 -15.41 -1.58 -18.10
CA ILE A 135 -14.05 -1.65 -17.54
C ILE A 135 -12.97 -1.30 -18.57
N ALA A 136 -13.15 -1.61 -19.85
CA ALA A 136 -12.16 -1.32 -20.88
C ALA A 136 -12.04 0.19 -21.09
N SER A 137 -13.15 0.91 -21.14
CA SER A 137 -13.19 2.37 -21.17
C SER A 137 -12.53 2.98 -19.93
N ALA A 138 -12.79 2.43 -18.73
CA ALA A 138 -12.18 2.89 -17.50
C ALA A 138 -10.65 2.72 -17.49
N VAL A 139 -10.15 1.59 -17.98
CA VAL A 139 -8.72 1.29 -18.10
C VAL A 139 -8.02 2.27 -19.06
N LEU A 140 -8.63 2.58 -20.20
CA LEU A 140 -8.11 3.56 -21.17
C LEU A 140 -8.04 4.97 -20.58
N GLU A 141 -9.06 5.40 -19.83
CA GLU A 141 -9.05 6.71 -19.18
C GLU A 141 -7.99 6.79 -18.09
N ILE A 142 -7.72 5.69 -17.35
CA ILE A 142 -6.62 5.64 -16.40
C ILE A 142 -5.27 5.75 -17.11
N GLU A 143 -5.04 4.99 -18.18
CA GLU A 143 -3.81 5.13 -18.99
C GLU A 143 -3.60 6.56 -19.42
N LYS A 144 -4.61 7.18 -20.04
CA LYS A 144 -4.57 8.57 -20.49
C LYS A 144 -4.19 9.54 -19.36
N SER A 145 -4.77 9.35 -18.18
CA SER A 145 -4.43 10.18 -17.02
C SER A 145 -2.98 9.99 -16.57
N PHE A 146 -2.46 8.76 -16.60
CA PHE A 146 -1.08 8.47 -16.21
C PHE A 146 -0.07 8.88 -17.29
N LEU A 147 -0.43 8.91 -18.58
CA LEU A 147 0.39 9.46 -19.66
C LEU A 147 0.74 10.93 -19.43
N GLU A 148 -0.12 11.69 -18.79
CA GLU A 148 0.20 13.08 -18.43
C GLU A 148 1.29 13.17 -17.33
N LEU A 149 1.51 12.11 -16.58
CA LEU A 149 2.62 12.02 -15.64
C LEU A 149 3.94 11.63 -16.31
N SER A 150 3.88 10.67 -17.25
CA SER A 150 5.05 10.20 -18.01
C SER A 150 4.62 9.30 -19.18
N ASP A 151 5.33 9.42 -20.31
CA ASP A 151 5.17 8.54 -21.48
C ASP A 151 5.44 7.05 -21.16
N ALA A 152 6.12 6.77 -20.04
CA ALA A 152 6.35 5.40 -19.57
C ALA A 152 5.06 4.60 -19.32
N PHE A 153 3.90 5.25 -19.23
CA PHE A 153 2.61 4.58 -19.04
C PHE A 153 1.90 4.21 -20.35
N GLY A 154 2.45 4.57 -21.52
CA GLY A 154 1.87 4.23 -22.82
C GLY A 154 1.76 2.72 -23.03
N GLY A 155 0.60 2.24 -23.47
CA GLY A 155 0.32 0.83 -23.73
C GLY A 155 0.03 -0.01 -22.46
N VAL A 156 -0.14 0.61 -21.29
CA VAL A 156 -0.53 -0.13 -20.08
C VAL A 156 -1.93 -0.73 -20.20
N ALA A 157 -2.83 -0.08 -20.96
CA ALA A 157 -4.16 -0.61 -21.23
C ALA A 157 -4.15 -1.87 -22.13
N ASP A 158 -3.14 -2.03 -22.98
CA ASP A 158 -3.00 -3.23 -23.82
C ASP A 158 -2.82 -4.49 -22.99
N THR A 159 -2.22 -4.36 -21.80
CA THR A 159 -2.05 -5.49 -20.87
C THR A 159 -3.39 -5.97 -20.31
N PHE A 160 -4.41 -5.09 -20.26
CA PHE A 160 -5.76 -5.51 -19.90
C PHE A 160 -6.36 -6.45 -20.95
N GLY A 161 -6.17 -6.16 -22.23
CA GLY A 161 -6.64 -7.03 -23.32
C GLY A 161 -5.98 -8.42 -23.33
N ARG A 162 -4.69 -8.50 -22.98
CA ARG A 162 -3.92 -9.76 -22.99
C ARG A 162 -4.07 -10.57 -21.70
N ASP A 163 -3.90 -9.91 -20.56
CA ASP A 163 -3.72 -10.56 -19.25
C ASP A 163 -4.87 -10.21 -18.27
N GLY A 164 -5.89 -9.52 -18.75
CA GLY A 164 -7.03 -9.06 -17.96
C GLY A 164 -6.65 -8.03 -16.88
N LEU A 165 -7.56 -7.84 -15.92
CA LEU A 165 -7.41 -6.84 -14.88
C LEU A 165 -6.15 -7.04 -14.01
N GLN A 166 -5.76 -8.29 -13.77
CA GLN A 166 -4.55 -8.57 -12.97
C GLN A 166 -3.27 -8.15 -13.69
N GLY A 167 -3.18 -8.39 -15.01
CA GLY A 167 -2.08 -7.93 -15.85
C GLY A 167 -1.96 -6.42 -15.84
N PHE A 168 -3.07 -5.73 -16.07
CA PHE A 168 -3.13 -4.27 -15.99
C PHE A 168 -2.67 -3.73 -14.64
N GLN A 169 -3.18 -4.27 -13.53
CA GLN A 169 -2.81 -3.84 -12.17
C GLN A 169 -1.31 -4.02 -11.92
N ARG A 170 -0.75 -5.14 -12.36
CA ARG A 170 0.68 -5.43 -12.21
C ARG A 170 1.50 -4.44 -13.03
N ASP A 171 1.21 -4.27 -14.30
CA ASP A 171 1.98 -3.41 -15.22
C ASP A 171 1.91 -1.94 -14.79
N LEU A 172 0.71 -1.41 -14.49
CA LEU A 172 0.55 -0.06 -13.98
C LEU A 172 1.36 0.18 -12.71
N THR A 173 1.34 -0.78 -11.77
CA THR A 173 2.10 -0.66 -10.52
C THR A 173 3.60 -0.69 -10.77
N VAL A 174 4.10 -1.59 -11.63
CA VAL A 174 5.52 -1.68 -11.96
C VAL A 174 6.01 -0.39 -12.61
N ARG A 175 5.31 0.10 -13.62
CA ARG A 175 5.65 1.35 -14.31
C ARG A 175 5.64 2.52 -13.33
N TYR A 176 4.66 2.56 -12.41
CA TYR A 176 4.58 3.59 -11.39
C TYR A 176 5.81 3.59 -10.46
N LEU A 177 6.19 2.43 -9.95
CA LEU A 177 7.36 2.28 -9.08
C LEU A 177 8.65 2.73 -9.79
N LEU A 178 8.86 2.27 -11.03
CA LEU A 178 10.05 2.61 -11.81
C LEU A 178 10.10 4.12 -12.16
N THR A 179 9.00 4.69 -12.59
CA THR A 179 8.92 6.13 -12.90
C THR A 179 9.21 6.96 -11.64
N THR A 180 8.67 6.56 -10.49
CA THR A 180 8.91 7.23 -9.21
C THR A 180 10.37 7.16 -8.79
N LEU A 181 11.04 6.03 -8.94
CA LEU A 181 12.45 5.89 -8.57
C LEU A 181 13.40 6.68 -9.48
N ARG A 182 13.07 6.80 -10.76
CA ARG A 182 13.83 7.55 -11.76
C ARG A 182 13.59 9.05 -11.70
N SER A 183 12.48 9.48 -11.13
CA SER A 183 12.21 10.90 -10.87
C SER A 183 13.09 11.41 -9.72
N GLY A 184 13.28 12.72 -9.61
CA GLY A 184 14.06 13.36 -8.54
C GLY A 184 13.44 13.24 -7.13
N THR A 185 12.92 12.06 -6.80
CA THR A 185 12.23 11.76 -5.54
C THR A 185 13.20 11.84 -4.34
N HIS A 186 12.70 12.29 -3.20
CA HIS A 186 13.46 12.41 -1.95
C HIS A 186 14.12 11.06 -1.55
N PRO A 187 15.39 11.04 -1.06
CA PRO A 187 16.13 9.80 -0.78
C PRO A 187 15.40 8.81 0.12
N LEU A 188 14.68 9.28 1.15
CA LEU A 188 13.87 8.42 2.01
C LEU A 188 12.73 7.72 1.24
N MET A 189 12.06 8.43 0.33
CA MET A 189 11.04 7.87 -0.54
C MET A 189 11.63 6.87 -1.54
N LYS A 190 12.79 7.17 -2.12
CA LYS A 190 13.53 6.22 -2.96
C LYS A 190 13.79 4.92 -2.23
N ASN A 191 14.37 4.99 -1.04
CA ASN A 191 14.65 3.82 -0.22
C ASN A 191 13.37 3.05 0.18
N PHE A 192 12.27 3.75 0.43
CA PHE A 192 10.98 3.12 0.70
C PHE A 192 10.47 2.33 -0.50
N PHE A 193 10.44 2.94 -1.69
CA PHE A 193 9.94 2.28 -2.90
C PHE A 193 10.86 1.15 -3.38
N ALA A 194 12.18 1.28 -3.25
CA ALA A 194 13.11 0.20 -3.52
C ALA A 194 12.82 -1.04 -2.65
N ARG A 195 12.49 -0.84 -1.36
CA ARG A 195 12.08 -1.95 -0.46
C ARG A 195 10.71 -2.54 -0.80
N ILE A 196 9.78 -1.74 -1.32
CA ILE A 196 8.52 -2.25 -1.87
C ILE A 196 8.79 -3.14 -3.09
N ILE A 197 9.73 -2.76 -3.96
CA ILE A 197 10.16 -3.59 -5.10
C ILE A 197 10.79 -4.88 -4.61
N ASP A 198 11.73 -4.83 -3.67
CA ASP A 198 12.35 -6.02 -3.08
C ASP A 198 11.31 -6.98 -2.52
N SER A 199 10.34 -6.44 -1.78
CA SER A 199 9.26 -7.27 -1.22
C SER A 199 8.44 -7.96 -2.32
N ARG A 200 8.13 -7.27 -3.42
CA ARG A 200 7.43 -7.87 -4.56
C ARG A 200 8.26 -8.95 -5.25
N ASN A 201 9.53 -8.69 -5.46
CA ASN A 201 10.45 -9.64 -6.07
C ASN A 201 10.64 -10.89 -5.21
N ILE A 202 10.81 -10.73 -3.89
CA ILE A 202 10.92 -11.85 -2.95
C ILE A 202 9.64 -12.69 -2.93
N ILE A 203 8.46 -12.07 -2.94
CA ILE A 203 7.16 -12.78 -3.01
C ILE A 203 7.05 -13.54 -4.33
N ALA A 204 7.43 -12.94 -5.45
CA ALA A 204 7.43 -13.60 -6.76
C ALA A 204 8.38 -14.81 -6.78
N LEU A 205 9.59 -14.64 -6.26
CA LEU A 205 10.59 -15.71 -6.13
C LEU A 205 10.09 -16.86 -5.23
N TYR A 206 9.53 -16.53 -4.06
CA TYR A 206 8.96 -17.51 -3.15
C TYR A 206 7.84 -18.33 -3.80
N LYS A 207 6.91 -17.65 -4.48
CA LYS A 207 5.82 -18.31 -5.21
C LYS A 207 6.36 -19.19 -6.33
N PHE A 208 7.38 -18.74 -7.05
CA PHE A 208 8.04 -19.51 -8.10
C PHE A 208 8.65 -20.80 -7.56
N LEU A 209 9.47 -20.74 -6.53
CA LEU A 209 10.12 -21.93 -5.97
C LEU A 209 9.12 -22.89 -5.30
N ARG A 210 8.04 -22.37 -4.72
CA ARG A 210 7.01 -23.18 -4.06
C ARG A 210 6.07 -23.87 -5.03
N LEU A 211 5.66 -23.18 -6.10
CA LEU A 211 4.64 -23.67 -7.05
C LEU A 211 5.26 -24.29 -8.30
N ASN A 212 6.56 -24.08 -8.51
CA ASN A 212 7.34 -24.59 -9.64
C ASN A 212 6.65 -24.36 -11.02
N PRO A 213 6.23 -23.11 -11.35
CA PRO A 213 5.61 -22.82 -12.62
C PRO A 213 6.61 -22.96 -13.78
N LYS A 214 6.11 -23.16 -15.00
CA LYS A 214 6.95 -23.33 -16.20
C LYS A 214 7.84 -22.13 -16.54
N ALA A 215 7.38 -20.91 -16.24
CA ALA A 215 8.08 -19.68 -16.57
C ALA A 215 8.73 -19.07 -15.33
N ALA A 216 10.00 -18.69 -15.43
CA ALA A 216 10.70 -17.94 -14.38
C ALA A 216 10.02 -16.56 -14.14
N PRO A 217 10.08 -16.05 -12.90
CA PRO A 217 9.53 -14.74 -12.60
C PRO A 217 10.37 -13.65 -13.28
N SER A 218 9.69 -12.62 -13.80
CA SER A 218 10.35 -11.38 -14.18
C SER A 218 10.48 -10.50 -12.94
N PHE A 219 11.70 -10.11 -12.59
CA PHE A 219 11.96 -9.24 -11.44
C PHE A 219 11.84 -7.77 -11.84
N ILE A 220 11.31 -6.98 -10.93
CA ILE A 220 11.23 -5.53 -11.08
C ILE A 220 12.63 -4.96 -10.77
N PRO A 221 13.27 -4.22 -11.67
CA PRO A 221 14.55 -3.59 -11.41
C PRO A 221 14.45 -2.45 -10.39
N GLU A 222 15.61 -1.85 -10.02
CA GLU A 222 15.70 -0.70 -9.10
C GLU A 222 15.38 -1.03 -7.62
N GLY A 223 15.29 -2.30 -7.24
CA GLY A 223 15.29 -2.73 -5.84
C GLY A 223 16.66 -2.56 -5.19
N THR A 224 16.79 -2.85 -3.91
CA THR A 224 18.09 -2.88 -3.21
C THR A 224 18.83 -4.21 -3.41
N ILE A 225 18.12 -5.26 -3.83
CA ILE A 225 18.64 -6.59 -4.11
C ILE A 225 18.84 -6.73 -5.61
N SER A 226 20.03 -7.18 -6.02
CA SER A 226 20.36 -7.34 -7.43
C SER A 226 19.62 -8.51 -8.08
N GLU A 227 19.33 -8.42 -9.38
CA GLU A 227 18.71 -9.50 -10.14
C GLU A 227 19.59 -10.77 -10.13
N SER A 228 20.91 -10.62 -10.15
CA SER A 228 21.85 -11.74 -10.06
C SER A 228 21.72 -12.52 -8.74
N ALA A 229 21.40 -11.83 -7.64
CA ALA A 229 21.14 -12.51 -6.37
C ALA A 229 19.87 -13.37 -6.45
N PHE A 230 18.81 -12.88 -7.07
CA PHE A 230 17.57 -13.67 -7.29
C PHE A 230 17.79 -14.85 -8.22
N THR A 231 18.54 -14.66 -9.31
CA THR A 231 18.88 -15.73 -10.26
C THR A 231 19.68 -16.84 -9.57
N GLY A 232 20.69 -16.47 -8.77
CA GLY A 232 21.46 -17.45 -8.01
C GLY A 232 20.64 -18.24 -6.98
N ILE A 233 19.59 -17.65 -6.40
CA ILE A 233 18.66 -18.36 -5.52
C ILE A 233 17.79 -19.36 -6.31
N ILE A 234 17.34 -18.97 -7.51
CA ILE A 234 16.58 -19.88 -8.40
C ILE A 234 17.42 -21.09 -8.77
N GLU A 235 18.67 -20.89 -9.21
CA GLU A 235 19.57 -21.96 -9.63
C GLU A 235 19.84 -22.98 -8.51
N ARG A 236 20.04 -22.48 -7.28
CA ARG A 236 20.26 -23.35 -6.10
C ARG A 236 18.98 -23.86 -5.45
N LYS A 237 17.81 -23.36 -5.87
CA LYS A 237 16.50 -23.62 -5.23
C LYS A 237 16.51 -23.34 -3.72
N ASP A 238 17.20 -22.27 -3.33
CA ASP A 238 17.52 -21.96 -1.94
C ASP A 238 16.36 -21.24 -1.24
N MET A 239 15.45 -22.00 -0.64
CA MET A 239 14.34 -21.49 0.15
C MET A 239 14.79 -20.81 1.47
N VAL A 240 15.92 -21.26 2.03
CA VAL A 240 16.45 -20.71 3.29
C VAL A 240 16.90 -19.26 3.07
N GLU A 241 17.57 -19.03 1.94
CA GLU A 241 18.00 -17.67 1.58
C GLU A 241 16.80 -16.74 1.36
N ILE A 242 15.68 -17.21 0.80
CA ILE A 242 14.45 -16.39 0.69
C ILE A 242 13.94 -15.99 2.06
N PHE A 243 13.89 -16.91 3.02
CA PHE A 243 13.48 -16.59 4.38
C PHE A 243 14.45 -15.61 5.03
N ARG A 244 15.74 -15.74 4.82
CA ARG A 244 16.76 -14.80 5.28
C ARG A 244 16.56 -13.40 4.70
N LEU A 245 16.32 -13.29 3.39
CA LEU A 245 15.99 -12.01 2.73
C LEU A 245 14.71 -11.38 3.26
N ALA A 246 13.73 -12.19 3.62
CA ALA A 246 12.50 -11.74 4.27
C ALA A 246 12.68 -11.39 5.76
N GLY A 247 13.89 -11.59 6.33
CA GLY A 247 14.18 -11.35 7.74
C GLY A 247 13.59 -12.39 8.69
N ILE A 248 13.25 -13.57 8.18
CA ILE A 248 12.76 -14.69 8.98
C ILE A 248 13.96 -15.51 9.44
N THR A 249 14.07 -15.70 10.76
CA THR A 249 15.10 -16.53 11.37
C THR A 249 14.54 -17.88 11.80
N ASP A 250 15.37 -18.92 11.81
CA ASP A 250 14.98 -20.30 12.22
C ASP A 250 14.46 -20.39 13.66
N LYS A 251 14.61 -19.33 14.45
CA LYS A 251 14.21 -19.25 15.87
C LYS A 251 12.76 -18.80 16.09
N GLU A 252 12.04 -18.39 15.05
CA GLU A 252 10.65 -17.98 15.20
C GLU A 252 9.72 -19.20 15.28
N PRO A 253 9.03 -19.43 16.40
CA PRO A 253 8.05 -20.52 16.52
C PRO A 253 6.85 -20.21 15.60
N GLY A 254 6.51 -21.18 14.75
CA GLY A 254 5.47 -20.98 13.73
C GLY A 254 6.04 -20.14 12.57
N ARG A 255 6.22 -20.75 11.38
CA ARG A 255 6.78 -20.04 10.22
C ARG A 255 5.93 -18.81 9.89
N PRO A 256 6.42 -17.58 10.15
CA PRO A 256 5.65 -16.40 9.84
C PRO A 256 5.37 -16.34 8.33
N ASN A 257 4.23 -15.80 7.98
CA ASN A 257 3.92 -15.52 6.59
C ASN A 257 5.02 -14.59 6.01
N ILE A 258 5.56 -14.97 4.86
CA ILE A 258 6.63 -14.20 4.22
C ILE A 258 6.20 -12.75 3.93
N GLU A 259 4.92 -12.54 3.57
CA GLU A 259 4.39 -11.20 3.30
C GLU A 259 4.41 -10.35 4.59
N SER A 260 3.97 -10.90 5.73
CA SER A 260 4.00 -10.22 7.03
C SER A 260 5.43 -9.89 7.47
N ALA A 261 6.38 -10.79 7.24
CA ALA A 261 7.80 -10.56 7.54
C ALA A 261 8.38 -9.41 6.70
N LEU A 262 8.08 -9.35 5.40
CA LEU A 262 8.52 -8.28 4.51
C LEU A 262 7.92 -6.92 4.91
N TYR A 263 6.64 -6.86 5.28
CA TYR A 263 6.02 -5.64 5.81
C TYR A 263 6.65 -5.22 7.13
N ARG A 264 7.02 -6.17 7.99
CA ARG A 264 7.77 -5.89 9.24
C ARG A 264 9.13 -5.27 8.95
N ASN A 265 9.86 -5.74 7.94
CA ASN A 265 11.15 -5.15 7.53
C ASN A 265 11.00 -3.69 7.10
N ILE A 266 9.99 -3.37 6.29
CA ILE A 266 9.70 -1.99 5.92
C ILE A 266 9.36 -1.17 7.17
N SER A 267 8.61 -1.72 8.10
CA SER A 267 8.24 -1.07 9.35
C SER A 267 9.46 -0.75 10.23
N VAL A 268 10.42 -1.68 10.33
CA VAL A 268 11.68 -1.47 11.05
C VAL A 268 12.49 -0.34 10.42
N PHE A 269 12.57 -0.33 9.08
CA PHE A 269 13.24 0.74 8.34
C PHE A 269 12.59 2.10 8.61
N LEU A 270 11.28 2.22 8.50
CA LEU A 270 10.55 3.46 8.71
C LEU A 270 10.58 3.93 10.16
N ARG A 271 10.53 3.00 11.13
CA ARG A 271 10.69 3.30 12.56
C ARG A 271 12.06 3.91 12.84
N LYS A 272 13.14 3.42 12.19
CA LYS A 272 14.48 4.01 12.30
C LYS A 272 14.50 5.43 11.70
N ALA A 273 13.93 5.62 10.52
CA ALA A 273 13.80 6.94 9.89
C ALA A 273 12.95 7.92 10.72
N GLY A 274 11.92 7.41 11.39
CA GLY A 274 11.03 8.17 12.27
C GLY A 274 11.66 8.62 13.59
N ARG A 275 12.88 8.17 13.93
CA ARG A 275 13.63 8.64 15.11
C ARG A 275 14.21 10.04 14.94
N TYR A 276 14.42 10.49 13.70
CA TYR A 276 14.88 11.85 13.44
C TYR A 276 13.70 12.83 13.48
N PRO A 277 13.58 13.62 14.56
CA PRO A 277 12.33 14.31 14.86
C PRO A 277 11.98 15.46 13.93
N LEU A 278 12.96 16.08 13.28
CA LEU A 278 12.77 17.20 12.37
C LEU A 278 12.73 16.78 10.89
N GLY A 279 12.96 15.49 10.62
CA GLY A 279 12.90 14.94 9.27
C GLY A 279 11.47 14.63 8.81
N ILE A 280 11.35 14.12 7.60
CA ILE A 280 10.08 13.62 7.05
C ILE A 280 9.75 12.18 7.49
N GLY A 281 10.72 11.50 8.11
CA GLY A 281 10.58 10.11 8.56
C GLY A 281 9.38 9.86 9.47
N PRO A 282 9.10 10.73 10.48
CA PRO A 282 7.93 10.57 11.34
C PRO A 282 6.60 10.56 10.60
N VAL A 283 6.49 11.33 9.52
CA VAL A 283 5.26 11.37 8.69
C VAL A 283 5.10 10.06 7.92
N LEU A 284 6.16 9.58 7.27
CA LEU A 284 6.12 8.35 6.49
C LEU A 284 5.89 7.12 7.39
N ASP A 285 6.55 7.06 8.56
CA ASP A 285 6.31 6.01 9.56
C ASP A 285 4.86 6.01 10.06
N TYR A 286 4.27 7.19 10.26
CA TYR A 286 2.88 7.30 10.67
C TYR A 286 1.91 6.78 9.60
N LEU A 287 2.05 7.25 8.37
CA LEU A 287 1.19 6.83 7.24
C LEU A 287 1.28 5.32 7.01
N TRP A 288 2.49 4.76 7.07
CA TRP A 288 2.72 3.33 6.96
C TRP A 288 2.06 2.54 8.10
N ARG A 289 2.15 3.05 9.34
CA ARG A 289 1.49 2.40 10.49
C ARG A 289 -0.03 2.38 10.35
N CYS A 290 -0.64 3.45 9.86
CA CYS A 290 -2.07 3.48 9.56
C CYS A 290 -2.45 2.39 8.54
N GLU A 291 -1.64 2.19 7.49
CA GLU A 291 -1.89 1.13 6.50
C GLU A 291 -1.79 -0.26 7.13
N ARG A 292 -0.76 -0.52 7.94
CA ARG A 292 -0.61 -1.79 8.65
C ARG A 292 -1.76 -2.06 9.61
N GLU A 293 -2.21 -1.04 10.32
CA GLU A 293 -3.37 -1.14 11.21
C GLU A 293 -4.61 -1.61 10.47
N VAL A 294 -4.89 -1.03 9.31
CA VAL A 294 -6.00 -1.45 8.45
C VAL A 294 -5.82 -2.89 7.97
N MET A 295 -4.61 -3.31 7.62
CA MET A 295 -4.33 -4.70 7.25
C MET A 295 -4.60 -5.66 8.42
N ASN A 296 -4.07 -5.34 9.60
CA ASN A 296 -4.23 -6.14 10.81
C ASN A 296 -5.71 -6.23 11.24
N LEU A 297 -6.43 -5.11 11.20
CA LEU A 297 -7.87 -5.09 11.47
C LEU A 297 -8.66 -5.93 10.45
N GLY A 298 -8.23 -5.91 9.20
CA GLY A 298 -8.79 -6.80 8.18
C GLY A 298 -8.61 -8.27 8.54
N ILE A 299 -7.40 -8.68 8.94
CA ILE A 299 -7.12 -10.06 9.36
C ILE A 299 -7.99 -10.44 10.56
N LEU A 300 -8.04 -9.60 11.60
CA LEU A 300 -8.84 -9.85 12.80
C LEU A 300 -10.33 -9.94 12.51
N SER A 301 -10.85 -9.06 11.66
CA SER A 301 -12.29 -8.96 11.41
C SER A 301 -12.85 -10.08 10.52
N PHE A 302 -12.02 -10.55 9.58
CA PHE A 302 -12.42 -11.56 8.59
C PHE A 302 -11.78 -12.93 8.82
N GLY A 303 -10.80 -13.03 9.73
CA GLY A 303 -10.16 -14.28 10.15
C GLY A 303 -10.83 -14.97 11.35
N ARG A 304 -12.09 -14.68 11.66
CA ARG A 304 -12.78 -15.20 12.87
C ARG A 304 -12.82 -16.72 12.98
N GLU A 305 -12.77 -17.42 11.86
CA GLU A 305 -12.74 -18.89 11.79
C GLU A 305 -11.32 -19.47 11.88
N ILE A 306 -10.29 -18.60 11.90
CA ILE A 306 -8.89 -18.97 11.99
C ILE A 306 -8.50 -19.00 13.48
N ASP A 307 -7.66 -19.96 13.87
CA ASP A 307 -7.16 -20.02 15.23
C ASP A 307 -6.31 -18.78 15.60
N ARG A 308 -6.34 -18.41 16.88
CA ARG A 308 -5.74 -17.17 17.39
C ARG A 308 -4.21 -17.11 17.22
N GLU A 309 -3.52 -18.24 17.30
CA GLU A 309 -2.07 -18.28 17.11
C GLU A 309 -1.70 -18.04 15.65
N THR A 310 -2.46 -18.59 14.70
CA THR A 310 -2.31 -18.29 13.28
C THR A 310 -2.59 -16.81 13.01
N ILE A 311 -3.67 -16.25 13.54
CA ILE A 311 -3.95 -14.80 13.42
C ILE A 311 -2.77 -13.98 13.95
N LYS A 312 -2.24 -14.32 15.12
CA LYS A 312 -1.10 -13.61 15.74
C LYS A 312 0.16 -13.67 14.86
N ALA A 313 0.43 -14.81 14.24
CA ALA A 313 1.55 -14.98 13.32
C ALA A 313 1.42 -14.16 12.02
N GLU A 314 0.18 -13.92 11.58
CA GLU A 314 -0.12 -13.14 10.38
C GLU A 314 -0.07 -11.63 10.61
N LEU A 315 -0.20 -11.14 11.86
CA LEU A 315 -0.17 -9.72 12.15
C LEU A 315 1.20 -9.08 11.85
N VAL A 316 1.16 -7.92 11.25
CA VAL A 316 2.34 -7.09 10.99
C VAL A 316 2.59 -6.17 12.19
N ASN A 317 3.48 -6.54 13.09
CA ASN A 317 3.85 -5.80 14.30
C ASN A 317 5.13 -4.97 14.13
#